data_89fe511d82878ca87533d4fcb2a8fe9f
#
_entry.id   89fe511d82878ca87533d4fcb2a8fe9f
#
_cell.length_a   1.000
_cell.length_b   1.000
_cell.length_c   1.000
_cell.angle_alpha   90.00
_cell.angle_beta   90.00
_cell.angle_gamma   90.00
#
_symmetry.space_group_name_H-M   'P 1'
#
loop_
_entity.id
_entity.type
_entity.pdbx_description
1 polymer ?
#
loop_
_entity_poly.entity_id
_entity_poly.type
_entity_poly.pdbx_seq_one_letter_code
_entity_poly.pdbx_strand_id
1 'polypeptide(L)'
;MTVIKMPKQSNGTVHSSKDLRQLIDYVINPEKTNDFEYVSGQNILDVHSTCDEMLATRTMANTLKNKPRKNERFGYHFVQSFSPDDHLTPEQVHEIGLKTMKEYLGSSAEFIIATHTDKPHLHNHIVLNATNPLTLNKFQQNKNDLERLKEISDRISKEYGCKIIVRPEQKLGNSHKNYLVYLAKNSYRKEIKN
;
A
#
# COMPACT_ATOMS: atom_id res chain seq x y z
N MET A 1 15.15 -5.09 -9.10
CA MET A 1 14.17 -4.19 -9.78
C MET A 1 12.84 -4.30 -9.07
N THR A 2 12.33 -3.20 -8.53
CA THR A 2 11.10 -3.15 -7.74
C THR A 2 9.88 -2.87 -8.60
N VAL A 3 8.76 -3.55 -8.35
CA VAL A 3 7.47 -3.33 -9.01
C VAL A 3 6.36 -3.35 -7.99
N ILE A 4 5.55 -2.28 -7.92
CA ILE A 4 4.31 -2.29 -7.14
C ILE A 4 3.09 -2.24 -8.05
N LYS A 5 2.10 -3.09 -7.79
CA LYS A 5 0.89 -3.24 -8.60
C LYS A 5 -0.31 -3.71 -7.77
N MET A 6 -1.49 -3.53 -8.32
CA MET A 6 -2.68 -4.24 -7.90
C MET A 6 -2.82 -5.53 -8.71
N PRO A 7 -3.11 -6.69 -8.09
CA PRO A 7 -3.33 -7.93 -8.83
C PRO A 7 -4.43 -7.79 -9.88
N LYS A 8 -4.25 -8.45 -11.04
CA LYS A 8 -5.22 -8.38 -12.15
C LYS A 8 -6.58 -8.97 -11.81
N GLN A 9 -6.61 -10.00 -10.98
CA GLN A 9 -7.87 -10.55 -10.47
C GLN A 9 -8.55 -9.49 -9.61
N SER A 10 -9.81 -9.18 -9.91
CA SER A 10 -10.61 -8.15 -9.23
C SER A 10 -9.99 -6.74 -9.21
N ASN A 11 -8.99 -6.41 -10.06
CA ASN A 11 -8.25 -5.15 -10.04
C ASN A 11 -7.71 -4.80 -8.62
N GLY A 12 -7.33 -5.82 -7.84
CA GLY A 12 -6.86 -5.66 -6.47
C GLY A 12 -7.92 -5.14 -5.51
N THR A 13 -9.21 -5.29 -5.81
CA THR A 13 -10.31 -4.86 -4.94
C THR A 13 -11.00 -6.06 -4.32
N VAL A 14 -11.43 -5.91 -3.07
CA VAL A 14 -12.11 -6.93 -2.27
C VAL A 14 -13.58 -6.54 -2.12
N HIS A 15 -14.50 -7.43 -2.48
CA HIS A 15 -15.92 -7.11 -2.61
C HIS A 15 -16.83 -7.75 -1.56
N SER A 16 -16.31 -8.64 -0.72
CA SER A 16 -17.05 -9.24 0.38
C SER A 16 -16.21 -9.43 1.64
N SER A 17 -16.86 -9.62 2.77
CA SER A 17 -16.19 -9.96 4.04
C SER A 17 -15.49 -11.33 3.96
N LYS A 18 -16.07 -12.27 3.23
CA LYS A 18 -15.47 -13.58 2.99
C LYS A 18 -14.17 -13.45 2.19
N ASP A 19 -14.18 -12.68 1.11
CA ASP A 19 -12.99 -12.44 0.29
C ASP A 19 -11.90 -11.71 1.09
N LEU A 20 -12.30 -10.76 1.95
CA LEU A 20 -11.37 -10.05 2.84
C LEU A 20 -10.68 -11.03 3.79
N ARG A 21 -11.45 -11.90 4.45
CA ARG A 21 -10.90 -12.90 5.36
C ARG A 21 -9.94 -13.85 4.64
N GLN A 22 -10.37 -14.43 3.53
CA GLN A 22 -9.53 -15.33 2.73
C GLN A 22 -8.23 -14.65 2.26
N LEU A 23 -8.31 -13.39 1.87
CA LEU A 23 -7.13 -12.64 1.46
C LEU A 23 -6.19 -12.39 2.63
N ILE A 24 -6.70 -11.98 3.80
CA ILE A 24 -5.87 -11.73 4.99
C ILE A 24 -5.23 -13.04 5.45
N ASP A 25 -5.99 -14.14 5.56
CA ASP A 25 -5.46 -15.46 5.93
C ASP A 25 -4.34 -15.92 4.97
N TYR A 26 -4.49 -15.64 3.67
CA TYR A 26 -3.45 -15.94 2.69
C TYR A 26 -2.20 -15.07 2.89
N VAL A 27 -2.40 -13.79 3.16
CA VAL A 27 -1.32 -12.80 3.26
C VAL A 27 -0.48 -13.01 4.52
N ILE A 28 -1.12 -13.31 5.66
CA ILE A 28 -0.42 -13.52 6.93
C ILE A 28 -0.03 -14.99 7.19
N ASN A 29 -0.13 -15.85 6.19
CA ASN A 29 0.19 -17.28 6.35
C ASN A 29 1.59 -17.47 6.96
N PRO A 30 1.72 -18.17 8.13
CA PRO A 30 2.99 -18.31 8.84
C PRO A 30 4.07 -19.00 8.01
N GLU A 31 3.70 -19.99 7.18
CA GLU A 31 4.64 -20.69 6.31
C GLU A 31 5.29 -19.78 5.25
N LYS A 32 4.68 -18.62 4.96
CA LYS A 32 5.16 -17.65 3.96
C LYS A 32 5.84 -16.45 4.57
N THR A 33 5.58 -16.16 5.84
CA THR A 33 5.99 -14.96 6.54
C THR A 33 7.03 -15.20 7.62
N ASN A 34 7.70 -16.37 7.57
CA ASN A 34 8.61 -16.81 8.62
C ASN A 34 7.96 -16.74 10.01
N ASP A 35 6.86 -17.46 10.18
CA ASP A 35 6.11 -17.53 11.44
C ASP A 35 5.69 -16.14 11.98
N PHE A 36 5.13 -15.31 11.10
CA PHE A 36 4.66 -13.94 11.33
C PHE A 36 5.76 -12.90 11.60
N GLU A 37 7.04 -13.25 11.51
CA GLU A 37 8.14 -12.31 11.73
C GLU A 37 8.05 -11.07 10.81
N TYR A 38 7.64 -11.29 9.55
CA TYR A 38 7.52 -10.22 8.56
C TYR A 38 6.06 -9.82 8.33
N VAL A 39 5.31 -9.63 9.41
CA VAL A 39 3.93 -9.12 9.38
C VAL A 39 3.81 -7.89 10.26
N SER A 40 3.25 -6.81 9.73
CA SER A 40 3.02 -5.55 10.46
C SER A 40 1.69 -4.93 10.09
N GLY A 41 1.09 -4.21 11.02
CA GLY A 41 -0.13 -3.43 10.80
C GLY A 41 0.08 -1.94 11.06
N GLN A 42 -0.75 -1.11 10.43
CA GLN A 42 -0.96 0.29 10.82
C GLN A 42 -2.42 0.47 11.20
N ASN A 43 -2.66 1.02 12.39
CA ASN A 43 -4.00 1.11 13.01
C ASN A 43 -4.70 -0.26 13.13
N ILE A 44 -3.92 -1.32 13.30
CA ILE A 44 -4.33 -2.69 13.63
C ILE A 44 -3.74 -3.01 14.99
N LEU A 45 -4.53 -3.53 15.91
CA LEU A 45 -4.13 -3.86 17.28
C LEU A 45 -3.45 -5.22 17.34
N ASP A 46 -4.01 -6.19 16.60
CA ASP A 46 -3.50 -7.55 16.54
C ASP A 46 -3.59 -8.08 15.10
N VAL A 47 -2.46 -8.61 14.60
CA VAL A 47 -2.38 -9.15 13.24
C VAL A 47 -3.35 -10.30 13.00
N HIS A 48 -3.65 -11.10 14.02
CA HIS A 48 -4.59 -12.23 13.92
C HIS A 48 -6.07 -11.79 13.89
N SER A 49 -6.38 -10.62 14.45
CA SER A 49 -7.72 -10.04 14.45
C SER A 49 -7.95 -9.03 13.31
N THR A 50 -6.97 -8.81 12.44
CA THR A 50 -6.99 -7.81 11.36
C THR A 50 -8.31 -7.77 10.59
N CYS A 51 -8.85 -8.93 10.19
CA CYS A 51 -10.11 -8.98 9.44
C CYS A 51 -11.28 -8.43 10.25
N ASP A 52 -11.38 -8.83 11.51
CA ASP A 52 -12.47 -8.42 12.39
C ASP A 52 -12.37 -6.94 12.76
N GLU A 53 -11.15 -6.41 12.94
CA GLU A 53 -10.92 -4.98 13.16
C GLU A 53 -11.34 -4.16 11.93
N MET A 54 -10.93 -4.55 10.72
CA MET A 54 -11.33 -3.90 9.47
C MET A 54 -12.86 -3.93 9.25
N LEU A 55 -13.51 -5.05 9.59
CA LEU A 55 -14.97 -5.17 9.53
C LEU A 55 -15.68 -4.33 10.60
N ALA A 56 -15.11 -4.22 11.80
CA ALA A 56 -15.62 -3.36 12.86
C ALA A 56 -15.56 -1.88 12.46
N THR A 57 -14.42 -1.41 11.91
CA THR A 57 -14.27 -0.05 11.34
C THR A 57 -15.36 0.25 10.32
N ARG A 58 -15.60 -0.70 9.40
CA ARG A 58 -16.64 -0.58 8.38
C ARG A 58 -18.05 -0.51 8.99
N THR A 59 -18.33 -1.37 9.95
CA THR A 59 -19.64 -1.42 10.65
C THR A 59 -19.89 -0.11 11.36
N MET A 60 -18.91 0.42 12.08
CA MET A 60 -18.98 1.73 12.74
C MET A 60 -19.29 2.85 11.74
N ALA A 61 -18.59 2.87 10.58
CA ALA A 61 -18.84 3.87 9.56
C ALA A 61 -20.25 3.79 8.97
N ASN A 62 -20.78 2.59 8.76
CA ASN A 62 -22.15 2.40 8.25
C ASN A 62 -23.20 2.86 9.27
N THR A 63 -23.01 2.55 10.54
CA THR A 63 -23.91 2.94 11.64
C THR A 63 -23.93 4.45 11.80
N LEU A 64 -22.76 5.10 11.92
CA LEU A 64 -22.67 6.53 12.17
C LEU A 64 -23.12 7.39 10.98
N LYS A 65 -22.90 6.92 9.75
CA LYS A 65 -23.32 7.65 8.54
C LYS A 65 -24.74 7.36 8.09
N ASN A 66 -25.44 6.46 8.80
CA ASN A 66 -26.84 6.07 8.55
C ASN A 66 -27.16 5.78 7.06
N LYS A 67 -26.18 5.21 6.33
CA LYS A 67 -26.31 4.85 4.91
C LYS A 67 -25.70 3.47 4.68
N PRO A 68 -26.54 2.40 4.71
CA PRO A 68 -26.08 1.09 4.22
C PRO A 68 -25.70 1.24 2.74
N ARG A 69 -24.47 0.94 2.44
CA ARG A 69 -23.90 1.16 1.12
C ARG A 69 -24.00 -0.13 0.32
N LYS A 70 -24.68 -0.09 -0.83
CA LYS A 70 -24.72 -1.22 -1.79
C LYS A 70 -23.42 -1.26 -2.61
N ASN A 71 -22.95 -2.46 -2.95
CA ASN A 71 -21.79 -2.72 -3.82
C ASN A 71 -20.47 -2.07 -3.37
N GLU A 72 -20.13 -2.20 -2.11
CA GLU A 72 -18.94 -1.58 -1.54
C GLU A 72 -17.71 -2.48 -1.58
N ARG A 73 -16.60 -1.85 -1.84
CA ARG A 73 -15.29 -2.45 -1.61
C ARG A 73 -15.04 -2.60 -0.11
N PHE A 74 -14.51 -3.76 0.27
CA PHE A 74 -14.10 -4.05 1.64
C PHE A 74 -12.63 -3.71 1.85
N GLY A 75 -11.82 -3.86 0.82
CA GLY A 75 -10.40 -3.57 0.88
C GLY A 75 -9.75 -3.46 -0.49
N TYR A 76 -8.48 -3.15 -0.46
CA TYR A 76 -7.60 -3.10 -1.62
C TYR A 76 -6.37 -3.97 -1.36
N HIS A 77 -5.96 -4.70 -2.37
CA HIS A 77 -4.78 -5.55 -2.33
C HIS A 77 -3.69 -4.97 -3.25
N PHE A 78 -2.51 -4.75 -2.68
CA PHE A 78 -1.32 -4.36 -3.43
C PHE A 78 -0.24 -5.42 -3.28
N VAL A 79 0.58 -5.57 -4.30
CA VAL A 79 1.76 -6.45 -4.27
C VAL A 79 2.95 -5.64 -4.72
N GLN A 80 4.01 -5.62 -3.89
CA GLN A 80 5.29 -5.00 -4.19
C GLN A 80 6.33 -6.11 -4.28
N SER A 81 6.92 -6.30 -5.46
CA SER A 81 7.87 -7.39 -5.75
C SER A 81 9.26 -6.85 -6.03
N PHE A 82 10.27 -7.60 -5.62
CA PHE A 82 11.69 -7.25 -5.75
C PHE A 82 12.42 -8.27 -6.59
N SER A 83 13.44 -7.84 -7.33
CA SER A 83 14.32 -8.76 -8.05
C SER A 83 15.27 -9.46 -7.08
N PRO A 84 15.54 -10.76 -7.25
CA PRO A 84 16.62 -11.42 -6.51
C PRO A 84 17.99 -10.75 -6.70
N ASP A 85 18.21 -10.10 -7.84
CA ASP A 85 19.45 -9.37 -8.15
C ASP A 85 19.64 -8.09 -7.32
N ASP A 86 18.61 -7.63 -6.59
CA ASP A 86 18.73 -6.49 -5.69
C ASP A 86 19.35 -6.89 -4.33
N HIS A 87 19.53 -8.21 -4.07
CA HIS A 87 20.17 -8.79 -2.88
C HIS A 87 19.64 -8.24 -1.54
N LEU A 88 18.35 -7.95 -1.47
CA LEU A 88 17.70 -7.46 -0.26
C LEU A 88 17.43 -8.59 0.74
N THR A 89 17.52 -8.27 2.02
CA THR A 89 17.02 -9.17 3.07
C THR A 89 15.48 -9.05 3.23
N PRO A 90 14.81 -10.06 3.81
CA PRO A 90 13.37 -9.96 4.08
C PRO A 90 12.99 -8.74 4.93
N GLU A 91 13.81 -8.39 5.92
CA GLU A 91 13.63 -7.22 6.78
C GLU A 91 13.65 -5.92 5.96
N GLN A 92 14.62 -5.79 5.05
CA GLN A 92 14.72 -4.61 4.16
C GLN A 92 13.51 -4.51 3.23
N VAL A 93 13.07 -5.64 2.67
CA VAL A 93 11.86 -5.70 1.83
C VAL A 93 10.62 -5.27 2.62
N HIS A 94 10.48 -5.77 3.85
CA HIS A 94 9.38 -5.40 4.73
C HIS A 94 9.39 -3.91 5.08
N GLU A 95 10.56 -3.38 5.44
CA GLU A 95 10.75 -1.97 5.76
C GLU A 95 10.44 -1.05 4.58
N ILE A 96 10.91 -1.38 3.37
CA ILE A 96 10.60 -0.64 2.14
C ILE A 96 9.09 -0.59 1.91
N GLY A 97 8.41 -1.73 2.05
CA GLY A 97 6.95 -1.80 1.91
C GLY A 97 6.22 -0.95 2.92
N LEU A 98 6.60 -1.03 4.18
CA LEU A 98 6.00 -0.28 5.27
C LEU A 98 6.21 1.24 5.09
N LYS A 99 7.42 1.69 4.76
CA LYS A 99 7.73 3.09 4.45
C LYS A 99 6.91 3.59 3.25
N THR A 100 6.85 2.80 2.18
CA THR A 100 6.07 3.11 0.97
C THR A 100 4.60 3.35 1.31
N MET A 101 3.98 2.45 2.07
CA MET A 101 2.56 2.56 2.38
C MET A 101 2.26 3.67 3.38
N LYS A 102 3.12 3.89 4.38
CA LYS A 102 2.97 5.02 5.33
C LYS A 102 3.04 6.36 4.62
N GLU A 103 3.96 6.53 3.68
CA GLU A 103 4.06 7.77 2.91
C GLU A 103 2.89 7.95 1.93
N TYR A 104 2.47 6.87 1.27
CA TYR A 104 1.37 6.91 0.32
C TYR A 104 0.02 7.20 0.96
N LEU A 105 -0.28 6.56 2.09
CA LEU A 105 -1.60 6.57 2.74
C LEU A 105 -1.70 7.55 3.91
N GLY A 106 -0.57 7.96 4.49
CA GLY A 106 -0.54 8.73 5.73
C GLY A 106 -0.85 7.88 6.96
N SER A 107 -0.90 8.52 8.13
CA SER A 107 -1.04 7.85 9.43
C SER A 107 -2.44 7.35 9.76
N SER A 108 -3.45 7.81 9.03
CA SER A 108 -4.86 7.48 9.34
C SER A 108 -5.38 6.23 8.66
N ALA A 109 -4.65 5.65 7.72
CA ALA A 109 -5.07 4.44 7.01
C ALA A 109 -4.92 3.19 7.89
N GLU A 110 -5.81 2.23 7.72
CA GLU A 110 -5.81 0.93 8.36
C GLU A 110 -5.38 -0.12 7.33
N PHE A 111 -4.20 -0.72 7.52
CA PHE A 111 -3.68 -1.74 6.61
C PHE A 111 -2.79 -2.74 7.32
N ILE A 112 -2.67 -3.92 6.73
CA ILE A 112 -1.69 -4.95 7.08
C ILE A 112 -0.72 -5.15 5.92
N ILE A 113 0.54 -5.39 6.22
CA ILE A 113 1.58 -5.75 5.27
C ILE A 113 2.27 -7.02 5.72
N ALA A 114 2.52 -7.93 4.80
CA ALA A 114 3.30 -9.14 5.04
C ALA A 114 4.30 -9.37 3.91
N THR A 115 5.52 -9.73 4.28
CA THR A 115 6.56 -10.11 3.33
C THR A 115 6.61 -11.61 3.20
N HIS A 116 6.40 -12.13 1.99
CA HIS A 116 6.49 -13.53 1.66
C HIS A 116 7.92 -13.90 1.29
N THR A 117 8.43 -14.92 1.97
CA THR A 117 9.79 -15.46 1.82
C THR A 117 9.82 -16.87 1.22
N ASP A 118 8.66 -17.44 0.93
CA ASP A 118 8.49 -18.80 0.38
C ASP A 118 9.01 -18.97 -1.07
N LYS A 119 9.43 -17.87 -1.72
CA LYS A 119 9.94 -17.86 -3.09
C LYS A 119 11.26 -17.12 -3.20
N PRO A 120 12.07 -17.42 -4.24
CA PRO A 120 13.35 -16.74 -4.46
C PRO A 120 13.22 -15.21 -4.63
N HIS A 121 12.07 -14.73 -5.12
CA HIS A 121 11.78 -13.29 -5.22
C HIS A 121 10.92 -12.87 -4.05
N LEU A 122 11.49 -12.06 -3.18
CA LEU A 122 10.78 -11.48 -2.04
C LEU A 122 9.68 -10.54 -2.52
N HIS A 123 8.56 -10.55 -1.84
CA HIS A 123 7.45 -9.68 -2.20
C HIS A 123 6.57 -9.36 -0.99
N ASN A 124 6.11 -8.12 -0.94
CA ASN A 124 5.14 -7.66 0.03
C ASN A 124 3.72 -7.82 -0.50
N HIS A 125 2.85 -8.34 0.33
CA HIS A 125 1.41 -8.25 0.18
C HIS A 125 0.87 -7.20 1.15
N ILE A 126 0.07 -6.28 0.65
CA ILE A 126 -0.54 -5.22 1.46
C ILE A 126 -2.05 -5.28 1.29
N VAL A 127 -2.77 -5.35 2.39
CA VAL A 127 -4.24 -5.27 2.40
C VAL A 127 -4.65 -4.00 3.13
N LEU A 128 -5.24 -3.08 2.39
CA LEU A 128 -5.74 -1.79 2.88
C LEU A 128 -7.25 -1.89 3.13
N ASN A 129 -7.72 -1.49 4.32
CA ASN A 129 -9.14 -1.31 4.54
C ASN A 129 -9.69 -0.21 3.63
N ALA A 130 -10.81 -0.47 2.96
CA ALA A 130 -11.48 0.52 2.14
C ALA A 130 -12.14 1.65 2.96
N THR A 131 -12.25 1.48 4.27
CA THR A 131 -12.78 2.48 5.20
C THR A 131 -11.66 3.00 6.08
N ASN A 132 -11.50 4.31 6.16
CA ASN A 132 -10.52 4.93 7.05
C ASN A 132 -11.07 4.95 8.49
N PRO A 133 -10.34 4.45 9.50
CA PRO A 133 -10.86 4.31 10.86
C PRO A 133 -11.07 5.65 11.57
N LEU A 134 -10.31 6.70 11.23
CA LEU A 134 -10.43 8.01 11.87
C LEU A 134 -11.51 8.88 11.25
N THR A 135 -11.58 8.91 9.91
CA THR A 135 -12.52 9.80 9.20
C THR A 135 -13.82 9.10 8.82
N LEU A 136 -13.84 7.77 8.91
CA LEU A 136 -14.93 6.90 8.45
C LEU A 136 -15.31 7.12 6.98
N ASN A 137 -14.38 7.71 6.21
CA ASN A 137 -14.53 7.90 4.78
C ASN A 137 -13.95 6.72 4.02
N LYS A 138 -14.45 6.52 2.81
CA LYS A 138 -13.88 5.53 1.91
C LYS A 138 -12.57 6.01 1.32
N PHE A 139 -11.62 5.10 1.23
CA PHE A 139 -10.48 5.28 0.36
C PHE A 139 -10.96 5.32 -1.11
N GLN A 140 -10.54 6.34 -1.81
CA GLN A 140 -10.82 6.51 -3.24
C GLN A 140 -9.49 6.56 -3.98
N GLN A 141 -9.34 5.66 -4.93
CA GLN A 141 -8.16 5.61 -5.78
C GLN A 141 -8.53 6.18 -7.16
N ASN A 142 -7.80 7.16 -7.61
CA ASN A 142 -7.86 7.68 -8.97
C ASN A 142 -6.67 7.17 -9.80
N LYS A 143 -6.64 7.48 -11.10
CA LYS A 143 -5.58 7.01 -12.00
C LYS A 143 -4.19 7.51 -11.61
N ASN A 144 -4.10 8.73 -11.07
CA ASN A 144 -2.83 9.33 -10.69
C ASN A 144 -2.29 8.75 -9.38
N ASP A 145 -3.15 8.21 -8.51
CA ASP A 145 -2.75 7.64 -7.22
C ASP A 145 -1.87 6.41 -7.39
N LEU A 146 -2.13 5.58 -8.39
CA LEU A 146 -1.30 4.40 -8.64
C LEU A 146 0.09 4.80 -9.15
N GLU A 147 0.19 5.82 -10.00
CA GLU A 147 1.48 6.35 -10.45
C GLU A 147 2.25 6.98 -9.28
N ARG A 148 1.59 7.76 -8.44
CA ARG A 148 2.19 8.31 -7.21
C ARG A 148 2.71 7.19 -6.29
N LEU A 149 1.94 6.11 -6.10
CA LEU A 149 2.38 4.96 -5.32
C LEU A 149 3.64 4.32 -5.91
N LYS A 150 3.72 4.18 -7.23
CA LYS A 150 4.90 3.65 -7.92
C LYS A 150 6.12 4.58 -7.75
N GLU A 151 5.94 5.89 -7.88
CA GLU A 151 7.00 6.88 -7.69
C GLU A 151 7.58 6.82 -6.26
N ILE A 152 6.71 6.74 -5.25
CA ILE A 152 7.12 6.58 -3.84
C ILE A 152 7.89 5.27 -3.66
N SER A 153 7.34 4.15 -4.17
CA SER A 153 7.97 2.84 -4.10
C SER A 153 9.35 2.83 -4.76
N ASP A 154 9.47 3.39 -5.97
CA ASP A 154 10.73 3.46 -6.71
C ASP A 154 11.77 4.30 -5.96
N ARG A 155 11.39 5.45 -5.42
CA ARG A 155 12.28 6.33 -4.66
C ARG A 155 12.79 5.66 -3.40
N ILE A 156 11.90 5.08 -2.59
CA ILE A 156 12.30 4.40 -1.35
C ILE A 156 13.17 3.18 -1.67
N SER A 157 12.79 2.36 -2.66
CA SER A 157 13.60 1.20 -3.06
C SER A 157 15.01 1.59 -3.52
N LYS A 158 15.16 2.75 -4.18
CA LYS A 158 16.48 3.26 -4.60
C LYS A 158 17.38 3.59 -3.41
N GLU A 159 16.82 4.04 -2.29
CA GLU A 159 17.58 4.31 -1.05
C GLU A 159 18.23 3.03 -0.49
N TYR A 160 17.66 1.86 -0.80
CA TYR A 160 18.18 0.52 -0.45
C TYR A 160 19.01 -0.11 -1.55
N GLY A 161 19.37 0.63 -2.60
CA GLY A 161 20.22 0.16 -3.70
C GLY A 161 19.51 -0.63 -4.79
N CYS A 162 18.17 -0.71 -4.76
CA CYS A 162 17.42 -1.44 -5.79
C CYS A 162 17.53 -0.76 -7.16
N LYS A 163 17.58 -1.57 -8.20
CA LYS A 163 17.38 -1.10 -9.57
C LYS A 163 15.92 -0.76 -9.79
N ILE A 164 15.64 0.44 -10.26
CA ILE A 164 14.28 0.89 -10.60
C ILE A 164 14.01 0.74 -12.09
N ILE A 165 12.73 0.59 -12.46
CA ILE A 165 12.30 0.64 -13.84
C ILE A 165 12.28 2.10 -14.29
N VAL A 166 13.19 2.47 -15.19
CA VAL A 166 13.07 3.75 -15.89
C VAL A 166 11.87 3.64 -16.84
N ARG A 167 10.76 4.21 -16.42
CA ARG A 167 9.57 4.30 -17.28
C ARG A 167 9.81 5.42 -18.27
N PRO A 168 9.61 5.17 -19.60
CA PRO A 168 9.62 6.28 -20.56
C PRO A 168 8.57 7.28 -20.08
N GLU A 169 8.93 8.57 -20.11
CA GLU A 169 7.99 9.64 -19.73
C GLU A 169 6.69 9.43 -20.50
N GLN A 170 5.65 8.98 -19.81
CA GLN A 170 4.31 9.07 -20.37
C GLN A 170 4.09 10.56 -20.62
N LYS A 171 3.58 10.93 -21.81
CA LYS A 171 3.22 12.32 -22.11
C LYS A 171 2.36 12.84 -20.98
N LEU A 172 3.02 13.53 -20.05
CA LEU A 172 2.43 14.02 -18.81
C LEU A 172 1.35 15.01 -19.19
N GLY A 173 0.13 14.74 -18.78
CA GLY A 173 -0.95 15.73 -18.91
C GLY A 173 -0.51 17.02 -18.20
N ASN A 174 -1.02 18.17 -18.65
CA ASN A 174 -0.65 19.51 -18.13
C ASN A 174 -0.67 19.62 -16.60
N SER A 175 -1.44 18.77 -15.90
CA SER A 175 -1.54 18.72 -14.44
C SER A 175 -0.24 18.24 -13.77
N HIS A 176 0.47 17.28 -14.34
CA HIS A 176 1.73 16.77 -13.76
C HIS A 176 2.92 17.72 -14.04
N LYS A 177 2.94 18.35 -15.22
CA LYS A 177 3.90 19.43 -15.50
C LYS A 177 3.76 20.57 -14.49
N ASN A 178 2.53 20.95 -14.14
CA ASN A 178 2.26 21.97 -13.12
C ASN A 178 2.72 21.55 -11.72
N TYR A 179 2.61 20.26 -11.37
CA TYR A 179 3.10 19.74 -10.09
C TYR A 179 4.62 19.73 -10.01
N LEU A 180 5.33 19.33 -11.07
CA LEU A 180 6.81 19.40 -11.12
C LEU A 180 7.31 20.83 -11.05
N VAL A 181 6.65 21.77 -11.73
CA VAL A 181 6.93 23.21 -11.64
C VAL A 181 6.69 23.74 -10.22
N TYR A 182 5.63 23.28 -9.55
CA TYR A 182 5.36 23.62 -8.15
C TYR A 182 6.44 23.11 -7.21
N LEU A 183 6.89 21.85 -7.36
CA LEU A 183 7.98 21.28 -6.56
C LEU A 183 9.29 22.00 -6.80
N ALA A 184 9.65 22.28 -8.06
CA ALA A 184 10.85 23.03 -8.40
C ALA A 184 10.85 24.45 -7.79
N LYS A 185 9.72 25.15 -7.84
CA LYS A 185 9.57 26.49 -7.23
C LYS A 185 9.66 26.46 -5.71
N ASN A 186 9.24 25.38 -5.05
CA ASN A 186 9.29 25.28 -3.59
C ASN A 186 10.65 24.78 -3.06
N SER A 187 11.40 23.99 -3.84
CA SER A 187 12.79 23.68 -3.50
C SER A 187 13.69 24.92 -3.56
N TYR A 188 13.54 25.75 -4.57
CA TYR A 188 14.28 27.02 -4.70
C TYR A 188 14.01 28.02 -3.55
N ARG A 189 12.78 28.03 -2.98
CA ARG A 189 12.45 28.90 -1.83
C ARG A 189 13.08 28.45 -0.50
N LYS A 190 13.48 27.19 -0.38
CA LYS A 190 14.20 26.70 0.82
C LYS A 190 15.68 27.08 0.83
N GLU A 191 16.30 27.21 -0.34
CA GLU A 191 17.72 27.60 -0.46
C GLU A 191 17.97 29.10 -0.26
N ILE A 192 16.95 29.95 -0.38
CA ILE A 192 17.09 31.42 -0.21
C ILE A 192 16.83 31.90 1.24
N LYS A 193 16.50 30.98 2.17
CA LYS A 193 16.21 31.30 3.58
C LYS A 193 17.26 30.80 4.58
N ASN A 194 18.43 30.39 4.10
CA ASN A 194 19.60 30.11 4.95
C ASN A 194 20.68 31.18 4.73
#